data_16d439eba9d2784c3794fac28f433578
#
_entry.id   16d439eba9d2784c3794fac28f433578
#
_cell.length_a   1.000
_cell.length_b   1.000
_cell.length_c   1.000
_cell.angle_alpha   90.00
_cell.angle_beta   90.00
_cell.angle_gamma   90.00
#
_symmetry.space_group_name_H-M   'P 1'
#
loop_
_entity.id
_entity.type
_entity.pdbx_description
1 polymer ?
#
loop_
_entity_poly.entity_id
_entity_poly.type
_entity_poly.pdbx_seq_one_letter_code
_entity_poly.pdbx_strand_id
1 'polypeptide(L)'
;MPKKPRANRPSGTTPVAPLLPKRIGAGDVVADLTRTMRAQAPEEQAQALIDQAWEARTQRQAAALARRALEIFPDCADAYNVLAGAEARSAEDALVLYEHGVDAGRRTLGNAFFDEHRGHFWGMIETRPYLRARRGLADCLWALGRKRESITHCEALLELSPDDNQGIRHG
;
A
#
# COMPACT_ATOMS: atom_id res chain seq x y z
N MET A 1 -78.51 36.59 -36.55
CA MET A 1 -77.71 36.81 -35.33
C MET A 1 -76.76 35.60 -35.12
N PRO A 2 -75.45 35.72 -35.41
CA PRO A 2 -74.56 34.61 -35.24
C PRO A 2 -73.99 34.60 -33.80
N LYS A 3 -73.87 33.39 -33.19
CA LYS A 3 -73.31 33.11 -31.85
C LYS A 3 -71.80 33.27 -31.88
N LYS A 4 -71.24 34.00 -30.88
CA LYS A 4 -69.80 34.13 -30.62
C LYS A 4 -69.20 32.80 -30.11
N PRO A 5 -68.00 32.41 -30.55
CA PRO A 5 -67.28 31.24 -30.00
C PRO A 5 -66.69 31.59 -28.64
N ARG A 6 -66.70 30.57 -27.71
CA ARG A 6 -66.10 30.62 -26.38
C ARG A 6 -64.61 30.53 -26.52
N ALA A 7 -63.87 31.38 -25.85
CA ALA A 7 -62.44 31.36 -25.70
C ALA A 7 -62.03 30.20 -24.84
N ASN A 8 -61.08 29.40 -25.36
CA ASN A 8 -60.44 28.30 -24.66
C ASN A 8 -59.38 28.86 -23.69
N ARG A 9 -59.48 28.54 -22.39
CA ARG A 9 -58.45 28.89 -21.40
C ARG A 9 -57.28 27.94 -21.54
N PRO A 10 -56.03 28.42 -21.57
CA PRO A 10 -54.85 27.53 -21.50
C PRO A 10 -54.70 26.95 -20.10
N SER A 11 -54.51 25.66 -20.05
CA SER A 11 -54.21 24.85 -18.87
C SER A 11 -52.95 25.36 -18.19
N GLY A 12 -53.03 25.63 -16.89
CA GLY A 12 -51.93 26.08 -16.08
C GLY A 12 -50.83 25.02 -16.01
N THR A 13 -49.67 25.36 -16.51
CA THR A 13 -48.43 24.62 -16.29
C THR A 13 -47.96 24.92 -14.86
N THR A 14 -48.08 23.96 -13.99
CA THR A 14 -47.48 24.01 -12.65
C THR A 14 -45.95 24.11 -12.78
N PRO A 15 -45.29 25.12 -12.22
CA PRO A 15 -43.84 25.18 -12.26
C PRO A 15 -43.26 24.03 -11.40
N VAL A 16 -42.54 23.12 -12.05
CA VAL A 16 -41.72 22.12 -11.35
C VAL A 16 -40.58 22.88 -10.68
N ALA A 17 -40.57 22.91 -9.35
CA ALA A 17 -39.48 23.47 -8.57
C ALA A 17 -38.19 22.68 -8.87
N PRO A 18 -37.04 23.34 -9.10
CA PRO A 18 -35.79 22.65 -9.29
C PRO A 18 -35.43 21.88 -8.01
N LEU A 19 -35.23 20.56 -8.13
CA LEU A 19 -34.69 19.74 -7.08
C LEU A 19 -33.25 20.23 -6.78
N LEU A 20 -33.14 21.07 -5.75
CA LEU A 20 -31.81 21.43 -5.20
C LEU A 20 -31.13 20.17 -4.75
N PRO A 21 -29.85 19.95 -5.11
CA PRO A 21 -29.11 18.79 -4.65
C PRO A 21 -29.08 18.82 -3.10
N LYS A 22 -29.45 17.70 -2.50
CA LYS A 22 -29.40 17.49 -1.05
C LYS A 22 -28.00 17.90 -0.57
N ARG A 23 -27.91 18.89 0.32
CA ARG A 23 -26.62 19.27 0.94
C ARG A 23 -26.04 18.04 1.62
N ILE A 24 -24.95 17.52 1.09
CA ILE A 24 -24.18 16.44 1.73
C ILE A 24 -23.56 17.07 2.97
N GLY A 25 -23.98 16.63 4.15
CA GLY A 25 -23.41 17.09 5.43
C GLY A 25 -21.99 16.56 5.59
N ALA A 26 -21.14 17.29 6.32
CA ALA A 26 -19.78 16.81 6.64
C ALA A 26 -19.79 15.42 7.27
N GLY A 27 -20.84 15.09 8.05
CA GLY A 27 -21.06 13.76 8.62
C GLY A 27 -21.32 12.66 7.58
N ASP A 28 -22.04 12.98 6.49
CA ASP A 28 -22.32 12.04 5.40
C ASP A 28 -21.05 11.72 4.60
N VAL A 29 -20.20 12.73 4.39
CA VAL A 29 -18.89 12.55 3.71
C VAL A 29 -17.97 11.68 4.55
N VAL A 30 -17.89 11.91 5.87
CA VAL A 30 -17.08 11.08 6.78
C VAL A 30 -17.62 9.64 6.85
N ALA A 31 -18.94 9.46 6.90
CA ALA A 31 -19.55 8.13 6.90
C ALA A 31 -19.32 7.38 5.58
N ASP A 32 -19.35 8.08 4.46
CA ASP A 32 -19.10 7.50 3.13
C ASP A 32 -17.61 7.15 2.95
N LEU A 33 -16.69 8.02 3.37
CA LEU A 33 -15.26 7.75 3.43
C LEU A 33 -14.95 6.53 4.31
N THR A 34 -15.57 6.45 5.50
CA THR A 34 -15.41 5.30 6.41
C THR A 34 -15.94 4.02 5.79
N ARG A 35 -17.04 4.08 5.04
CA ARG A 35 -17.62 2.94 4.33
C ARG A 35 -16.73 2.50 3.17
N THR A 36 -16.19 3.46 2.40
CA THR A 36 -15.27 3.20 1.28
C THR A 36 -13.97 2.59 1.78
N MET A 37 -13.39 3.11 2.87
CA MET A 37 -12.20 2.52 3.50
C MET A 37 -12.46 1.10 4.05
N ARG A 38 -13.67 0.81 4.53
CA ARG A 38 -14.07 -0.54 4.97
C ARG A 38 -14.27 -1.54 3.81
N ALA A 39 -14.51 -1.04 2.61
CA ALA A 39 -14.68 -1.85 1.40
C ALA A 39 -13.36 -2.16 0.69
N GLN A 40 -12.24 -1.50 1.07
CA GLN A 40 -10.91 -1.79 0.53
C GLN A 40 -10.40 -3.13 1.05
N ALA A 41 -9.66 -3.86 0.20
CA ALA A 41 -8.99 -5.07 0.65
C ALA A 41 -8.04 -4.77 1.84
N PRO A 42 -7.88 -5.70 2.80
CA PRO A 42 -6.97 -5.50 3.94
C PRO A 42 -5.56 -5.05 3.52
N GLU A 43 -5.07 -5.57 2.40
CA GLU A 43 -3.79 -5.18 1.81
C GLU A 43 -3.73 -3.70 1.43
N GLU A 44 -4.78 -3.19 0.76
CA GLU A 44 -4.86 -1.79 0.36
C GLU A 44 -4.95 -0.85 1.58
N GLN A 45 -5.71 -1.26 2.61
CA GLN A 45 -5.80 -0.50 3.85
C GLN A 45 -4.45 -0.44 4.58
N ALA A 46 -3.73 -1.56 4.63
CA ALA A 46 -2.41 -1.62 5.22
C ALA A 46 -1.42 -0.77 4.42
N GLN A 47 -1.45 -0.85 3.08
CA GLN A 47 -0.59 -0.04 2.23
C GLN A 47 -0.83 1.46 2.40
N ALA A 48 -2.07 1.91 2.52
CA ALA A 48 -2.39 3.31 2.79
C ALA A 48 -1.80 3.83 4.12
N LEU A 49 -1.68 2.96 5.14
CA LEU A 49 -0.99 3.29 6.38
C LEU A 49 0.53 3.35 6.19
N ILE A 50 1.10 2.50 5.34
CA ILE A 50 2.52 2.52 5.03
C ILE A 50 2.89 3.77 4.23
N ASP A 51 2.07 4.20 3.29
CA ASP A 51 2.28 5.45 2.55
C ASP A 51 2.34 6.64 3.52
N GLN A 52 1.44 6.70 4.51
CA GLN A 52 1.50 7.69 5.58
C GLN A 52 2.75 7.54 6.48
N ALA A 53 3.22 6.30 6.69
CA ALA A 53 4.42 6.05 7.48
C ALA A 53 5.69 6.58 6.80
N TRP A 54 5.77 6.50 5.47
CA TRP A 54 6.86 7.08 4.68
C TRP A 54 6.89 8.62 4.74
N GLU A 55 5.73 9.26 4.90
CA GLU A 55 5.59 10.71 5.03
C GLU A 55 5.68 11.20 6.49
N ALA A 56 5.77 10.30 7.45
CA ALA A 56 5.76 10.64 8.87
C ALA A 56 6.98 11.49 9.28
N ARG A 57 6.74 12.51 10.08
CA ARG A 57 7.79 13.42 10.54
C ARG A 57 8.73 12.82 11.59
N THR A 58 8.32 11.74 12.24
CA THR A 58 9.10 11.08 13.30
C THR A 58 9.05 9.57 13.14
N GLN A 59 10.14 8.90 13.49
CA GLN A 59 10.21 7.44 13.46
C GLN A 59 9.15 6.79 14.37
N ARG A 60 8.82 7.43 15.49
CA ARG A 60 7.75 6.94 16.37
C ARG A 60 6.38 6.92 15.70
N GLN A 61 6.06 7.94 14.90
CA GLN A 61 4.83 7.96 14.12
C GLN A 61 4.84 6.89 13.01
N ALA A 62 5.96 6.79 12.29
CA ALA A 62 6.13 5.76 11.25
C ALA A 62 5.93 4.36 11.83
N ALA A 63 6.58 4.05 12.95
CA ALA A 63 6.44 2.76 13.62
C ALA A 63 5.01 2.47 14.08
N ALA A 64 4.31 3.48 14.64
CA ALA A 64 2.92 3.31 15.07
C ALA A 64 1.99 2.98 13.89
N LEU A 65 2.19 3.64 12.73
CA LEU A 65 1.43 3.37 11.51
C LEU A 65 1.73 1.98 10.95
N ALA A 66 3.01 1.58 10.93
CA ALA A 66 3.43 0.25 10.48
C ALA A 66 2.84 -0.87 11.35
N ARG A 67 2.79 -0.70 12.67
CA ARG A 67 2.14 -1.67 13.56
C ARG A 67 0.65 -1.79 13.28
N ARG A 68 -0.04 -0.68 13.06
CA ARG A 68 -1.46 -0.70 12.67
C ARG A 68 -1.68 -1.38 11.32
N ALA A 69 -0.75 -1.21 10.38
CA ALA A 69 -0.81 -1.93 9.10
C ALA A 69 -0.74 -3.44 9.32
N LEU A 70 0.14 -3.93 10.21
CA LEU A 70 0.25 -5.35 10.56
C LEU A 70 -0.99 -5.90 11.31
N GLU A 71 -1.68 -5.08 12.09
CA GLU A 71 -2.96 -5.47 12.71
C GLU A 71 -4.04 -5.74 11.67
N ILE A 72 -4.02 -5.03 10.54
CA ILE A 72 -4.98 -5.18 9.44
C ILE A 72 -4.54 -6.30 8.49
N PHE A 73 -3.28 -6.31 8.11
CA PHE A 73 -2.69 -7.26 7.17
C PHE A 73 -1.31 -7.71 7.67
N PRO A 74 -1.22 -8.86 8.36
CA PRO A 74 0.03 -9.36 8.94
C PRO A 74 1.13 -9.63 7.91
N ASP A 75 0.78 -9.85 6.64
CA ASP A 75 1.72 -10.10 5.54
C ASP A 75 2.12 -8.82 4.79
N CYS A 76 1.96 -7.64 5.41
CA CYS A 76 2.45 -6.37 4.89
C CYS A 76 3.97 -6.27 5.03
N ALA A 77 4.72 -6.66 4.00
CA ALA A 77 6.19 -6.66 4.02
C ALA A 77 6.78 -5.27 4.28
N ASP A 78 6.17 -4.20 3.73
CA ASP A 78 6.64 -2.84 3.96
C ASP A 78 6.47 -2.36 5.40
N ALA A 79 5.53 -2.91 6.14
CA ALA A 79 5.42 -2.58 7.56
C ALA A 79 6.67 -3.05 8.34
N TYR A 80 7.18 -4.22 8.04
CA TYR A 80 8.45 -4.70 8.61
C TYR A 80 9.64 -3.86 8.16
N ASN A 81 9.67 -3.41 6.90
CA ASN A 81 10.70 -2.50 6.39
C ASN A 81 10.71 -1.16 7.15
N VAL A 82 9.53 -0.59 7.40
CA VAL A 82 9.40 0.65 8.18
C VAL A 82 9.84 0.43 9.63
N LEU A 83 9.42 -0.66 10.26
CA LEU A 83 9.80 -0.98 11.64
C LEU A 83 11.31 -1.20 11.78
N ALA A 84 11.95 -1.86 10.81
CA ALA A 84 13.40 -2.04 10.79
C ALA A 84 14.13 -0.69 10.78
N GLY A 85 13.68 0.26 9.95
CA GLY A 85 14.28 1.59 9.89
C GLY A 85 13.95 2.49 11.08
N ALA A 86 12.79 2.29 11.74
CA ALA A 86 12.30 3.18 12.79
C ALA A 86 12.63 2.73 14.21
N GLU A 87 12.79 1.43 14.45
CA GLU A 87 12.89 0.89 15.82
C GLU A 87 14.13 0.05 16.08
N ALA A 88 14.74 -0.55 15.06
CA ALA A 88 15.93 -1.36 15.24
C ALA A 88 17.08 -0.51 15.84
N ARG A 89 17.70 -1.04 16.87
CA ARG A 89 18.83 -0.41 17.57
C ARG A 89 20.16 -1.06 17.23
N SER A 90 20.12 -2.21 16.60
CA SER A 90 21.27 -2.98 16.15
C SER A 90 20.97 -3.66 14.82
N ALA A 91 22.01 -4.19 14.18
CA ALA A 91 21.87 -4.99 12.97
C ALA A 91 21.10 -6.30 13.25
N GLU A 92 21.22 -6.85 14.45
CA GLU A 92 20.50 -8.05 14.89
C GLU A 92 18.99 -7.75 15.00
N ASP A 93 18.60 -6.61 15.59
CA ASP A 93 17.20 -6.21 15.70
C ASP A 93 16.59 -6.01 14.30
N ALA A 94 17.31 -5.32 13.42
CA ALA A 94 16.88 -5.09 12.05
C ALA A 94 16.77 -6.40 11.24
N LEU A 95 17.71 -7.32 11.45
CA LEU A 95 17.73 -8.63 10.79
C LEU A 95 16.41 -9.37 10.98
N VAL A 96 15.97 -9.49 12.23
CA VAL A 96 14.70 -10.18 12.56
C VAL A 96 13.51 -9.55 11.84
N LEU A 97 13.46 -8.23 11.80
CA LEU A 97 12.37 -7.51 11.12
C LEU A 97 12.41 -7.71 9.61
N TYR A 98 13.60 -7.67 9.00
CA TYR A 98 13.72 -7.94 7.57
C TYR A 98 13.46 -9.41 7.21
N GLU A 99 13.80 -10.37 8.06
CA GLU A 99 13.41 -11.78 7.88
C GLU A 99 11.88 -11.91 7.83
N HIS A 100 11.17 -11.30 8.78
CA HIS A 100 9.70 -11.26 8.75
C HIS A 100 9.16 -10.58 7.49
N GLY A 101 9.78 -9.49 7.04
CA GLY A 101 9.40 -8.80 5.81
C GLY A 101 9.58 -9.66 4.55
N VAL A 102 10.68 -10.41 4.47
CA VAL A 102 10.92 -11.36 3.37
C VAL A 102 9.87 -12.47 3.37
N ASP A 103 9.58 -13.05 4.55
CA ASP A 103 8.59 -14.11 4.68
C ASP A 103 7.17 -13.62 4.37
N ALA A 104 6.81 -12.44 4.84
CA ALA A 104 5.53 -11.79 4.53
C ALA A 104 5.37 -11.56 3.02
N GLY A 105 6.38 -10.97 2.38
CA GLY A 105 6.37 -10.73 0.95
C GLY A 105 6.29 -12.03 0.12
N ARG A 106 6.95 -13.11 0.58
CA ARG A 106 6.83 -14.43 -0.07
C ARG A 106 5.42 -15.00 0.04
N ARG A 107 4.78 -14.86 1.21
CA ARG A 107 3.39 -15.34 1.37
C ARG A 107 2.41 -14.56 0.51
N THR A 108 2.58 -13.24 0.45
CA THR A 108 1.70 -12.36 -0.36
C THR A 108 1.83 -12.64 -1.85
N LEU A 109 3.05 -12.77 -2.37
CA LEU A 109 3.29 -13.01 -3.80
C LEU A 109 2.98 -14.47 -4.20
N GLY A 110 3.30 -15.43 -3.35
CA GLY A 110 3.15 -16.85 -3.63
C GLY A 110 4.23 -17.42 -4.57
N ASN A 111 4.52 -18.73 -4.44
CA ASN A 111 5.62 -19.36 -5.17
C ASN A 111 5.44 -19.31 -6.70
N ALA A 112 4.22 -19.49 -7.20
CA ALA A 112 3.94 -19.45 -8.63
C ALA A 112 4.34 -18.10 -9.25
N PHE A 113 4.09 -17.00 -8.55
CA PHE A 113 4.48 -15.66 -8.98
C PHE A 113 6.00 -15.50 -9.16
N PHE A 114 6.79 -16.06 -8.23
CA PHE A 114 8.25 -16.04 -8.35
C PHE A 114 8.77 -16.78 -9.57
N ASP A 115 8.14 -17.90 -9.92
CA ASP A 115 8.55 -18.70 -11.08
C ASP A 115 8.16 -18.02 -12.40
N GLU A 116 6.96 -17.44 -12.45
CA GLU A 116 6.41 -16.79 -13.65
C GLU A 116 7.13 -15.46 -13.98
N HIS A 117 7.50 -14.69 -12.94
CA HIS A 117 8.02 -13.32 -13.12
C HIS A 117 9.51 -13.17 -12.80
N ARG A 118 10.25 -14.28 -12.73
CA ARG A 118 11.70 -14.26 -12.52
C ARG A 118 12.39 -13.38 -13.56
N GLY A 119 13.25 -12.47 -13.11
CA GLY A 119 13.96 -11.51 -13.94
C GLY A 119 13.22 -10.20 -14.23
N HIS A 120 11.95 -10.07 -13.82
CA HIS A 120 11.12 -8.88 -14.10
C HIS A 120 10.58 -8.17 -12.85
N PHE A 121 11.03 -8.56 -11.66
CA PHE A 121 10.47 -8.09 -10.39
C PHE A 121 10.49 -6.57 -10.22
N TRP A 122 11.56 -5.90 -10.64
CA TRP A 122 11.64 -4.44 -10.45
C TRP A 122 10.54 -3.66 -11.18
N GLY A 123 10.07 -4.15 -12.31
CA GLY A 123 9.00 -3.54 -13.09
C GLY A 123 7.63 -3.57 -12.43
N MET A 124 7.46 -4.39 -11.40
CA MET A 124 6.20 -4.62 -10.71
C MET A 124 6.20 -3.94 -9.33
N ILE A 125 5.19 -3.12 -9.06
CA ILE A 125 5.12 -2.35 -7.81
C ILE A 125 4.92 -3.26 -6.60
N GLU A 126 4.11 -4.30 -6.74
CA GLU A 126 3.78 -5.29 -5.71
C GLU A 126 4.99 -6.11 -5.22
N THR A 127 6.05 -6.21 -6.01
CA THR A 127 7.27 -6.93 -5.62
C THR A 127 8.25 -6.08 -4.80
N ARG A 128 8.13 -4.76 -4.87
CA ARG A 128 9.07 -3.83 -4.24
C ARG A 128 9.17 -3.98 -2.72
N PRO A 129 8.08 -4.23 -1.97
CA PRO A 129 8.16 -4.50 -0.54
C PRO A 129 9.08 -5.67 -0.20
N TYR A 130 8.94 -6.78 -0.95
CA TYR A 130 9.79 -7.96 -0.81
C TYR A 130 11.26 -7.67 -1.18
N LEU A 131 11.50 -6.96 -2.29
CA LEU A 131 12.85 -6.61 -2.71
C LEU A 131 13.56 -5.72 -1.68
N ARG A 132 12.86 -4.74 -1.10
CA ARG A 132 13.38 -3.90 -0.01
C ARG A 132 13.74 -4.73 1.23
N ALA A 133 12.83 -5.61 1.67
CA ALA A 133 13.07 -6.47 2.82
C ALA A 133 14.30 -7.36 2.61
N ARG A 134 14.39 -7.99 1.44
CA ARG A 134 15.51 -8.88 1.11
C ARG A 134 16.84 -8.14 1.00
N ARG A 135 16.85 -6.91 0.47
CA ARG A 135 18.03 -6.05 0.46
C ARG A 135 18.44 -5.67 1.89
N GLY A 136 17.52 -5.20 2.72
CA GLY A 136 17.80 -4.87 4.12
C GLY A 136 18.33 -6.06 4.90
N LEU A 137 17.80 -7.26 4.65
CA LEU A 137 18.32 -8.52 5.22
C LEU A 137 19.76 -8.77 4.82
N ALA A 138 20.10 -8.64 3.53
CA ALA A 138 21.47 -8.81 3.04
C ALA A 138 22.43 -7.82 3.67
N ASP A 139 22.04 -6.56 3.79
CA ASP A 139 22.84 -5.50 4.42
C ASP A 139 23.12 -5.78 5.91
N CYS A 140 22.09 -6.23 6.65
CA CYS A 140 22.25 -6.65 8.06
C CYS A 140 23.19 -7.84 8.20
N LEU A 141 23.04 -8.87 7.37
CA LEU A 141 23.93 -10.05 7.37
C LEU A 141 25.38 -9.65 7.09
N TRP A 142 25.60 -8.73 6.17
CA TRP A 142 26.94 -8.21 5.87
C TRP A 142 27.54 -7.49 7.07
N ALA A 143 26.76 -6.60 7.72
CA ALA A 143 27.19 -5.86 8.91
C ALA A 143 27.55 -6.79 10.09
N LEU A 144 26.86 -7.94 10.20
CA LEU A 144 27.10 -8.98 11.21
C LEU A 144 28.24 -9.93 10.85
N GLY A 145 28.93 -9.73 9.72
CA GLY A 145 30.00 -10.58 9.27
C GLY A 145 29.55 -11.91 8.64
N ARG A 146 28.22 -12.14 8.50
CA ARG A 146 27.62 -13.32 7.86
C ARG A 146 27.66 -13.21 6.33
N LYS A 147 28.84 -12.95 5.79
CA LYS A 147 29.05 -12.55 4.38
C LYS A 147 28.52 -13.56 3.37
N ARG A 148 28.68 -14.87 3.61
CA ARG A 148 28.18 -15.89 2.68
C ARG A 148 26.66 -15.85 2.53
N GLU A 149 25.97 -15.66 3.63
CA GLU A 149 24.52 -15.57 3.64
C GLU A 149 24.04 -14.28 2.94
N SER A 150 24.71 -13.15 3.23
CA SER A 150 24.46 -11.90 2.52
C SER A 150 24.58 -12.06 1.00
N ILE A 151 25.69 -12.68 0.53
CA ILE A 151 25.92 -12.93 -0.90
C ILE A 151 24.79 -13.77 -1.50
N THR A 152 24.32 -14.82 -0.82
CA THR A 152 23.19 -15.64 -1.29
C THR A 152 21.91 -14.81 -1.49
N HIS A 153 21.64 -13.85 -0.58
CA HIS A 153 20.51 -12.96 -0.74
C HIS A 153 20.72 -11.96 -1.89
N CYS A 154 21.93 -11.43 -2.09
CA CYS A 154 22.28 -10.56 -3.20
C CYS A 154 22.14 -11.27 -4.56
N GLU A 155 22.66 -12.49 -4.68
CA GLU A 155 22.53 -13.31 -5.91
C GLU A 155 21.07 -13.53 -6.27
N ALA A 156 20.24 -13.88 -5.30
CA ALA A 156 18.83 -14.07 -5.52
C ALA A 156 18.07 -12.77 -5.87
N LEU A 157 18.51 -11.61 -5.37
CA LEU A 157 17.98 -10.31 -5.83
C LEU A 157 18.33 -10.03 -7.29
N LEU A 158 19.55 -10.37 -7.71
CA LEU A 158 20.00 -10.23 -9.10
C LEU A 158 19.29 -11.21 -10.04
N GLU A 159 18.97 -12.43 -9.58
CA GLU A 159 18.14 -13.37 -10.36
C GLU A 159 16.71 -12.82 -10.60
N LEU A 160 16.13 -12.17 -9.60
CA LEU A 160 14.80 -11.56 -9.70
C LEU A 160 14.80 -10.25 -10.48
N SER A 161 15.91 -9.52 -10.48
CA SER A 161 16.08 -8.18 -11.08
C SER A 161 17.48 -8.01 -11.68
N PRO A 162 17.77 -8.60 -12.87
CA PRO A 162 19.11 -8.63 -13.47
C PRO A 162 19.68 -7.26 -13.79
N ASP A 163 18.82 -6.26 -14.02
CA ASP A 163 19.22 -4.87 -14.31
C ASP A 163 19.82 -4.15 -13.10
N ASP A 164 19.85 -4.81 -11.94
CA ASP A 164 20.44 -4.30 -10.71
C ASP A 164 19.95 -2.92 -10.29
N ASN A 165 18.65 -2.70 -10.40
CA ASN A 165 18.02 -1.41 -10.04
C ASN A 165 18.16 -1.04 -8.55
N GLN A 166 18.60 -1.98 -7.72
CA GLN A 166 18.90 -1.76 -6.31
C GLN A 166 20.39 -1.51 -6.04
N GLY A 167 21.26 -1.60 -7.04
CA GLY A 167 22.71 -1.36 -6.92
C GLY A 167 23.43 -2.43 -6.11
N ILE A 168 23.01 -3.69 -6.21
CA ILE A 168 23.58 -4.83 -5.46
C ILE A 168 25.04 -5.08 -5.80
N ARG A 169 25.45 -4.86 -7.09
CA ARG A 169 26.82 -5.11 -7.56
C ARG A 169 27.84 -4.06 -7.09
N HIS A 170 27.35 -2.94 -6.54
CA HIS A 170 28.19 -1.80 -6.18
C HIS A 170 28.15 -1.46 -4.69
N GLY A 171 27.52 -2.32 -3.87
CA GLY A 171 27.35 -2.17 -2.41
C GLY A 171 28.39 -2.88 -1.57
#